data_ec3b6087822291a35ddc03f0dcd0f4b1
#
_entry.id   ec3b6087822291a35ddc03f0dcd0f4b1
#
_cell.length_a   1.000
_cell.length_b   1.000
_cell.length_c   1.000
_cell.angle_alpha   90.00
_cell.angle_beta   90.00
_cell.angle_gamma   90.00
#
_symmetry.space_group_name_H-M   'P 1'
#
loop_
_entity.id
_entity.type
_entity.pdbx_description
1 polymer ?
#
loop_
_entity_poly.entity_id
_entity_poly.type
_entity_poly.pdbx_seq_one_letter_code
_entity_poly.pdbx_strand_id
1 'polypeptide(L)'
;MVLSSRNVHEAGIPIYDNQICVVMVGLPARGKSLIAQKACRYLRWLSVDAKVFNVGCYRRKQAAKPPASFFDVNNPEGERMRRAAAEEAMKEMLLWFQGGGTIAFFDATNSSKSRRQWIKNECDANGIETLYVESKCDDEELIMSNILEVKTTSPDYDGQDPEEAARDFRDRISNYEKVYETIGESENHLTYVKILNVGRQVIINLIQDYLQSRVVYFMMNLHIKRRSIWLSRHGESQWNVLGKIGGDAELSARGEEYARLLPTLVDKSLQGEEHPLTIWTSTLKRTIATARHLPVAYNQLQWKALDELDSGVCDNMTYAEIKEEFPEDFEARDHDKYNYRYRGGESYRDIVTRLEPIIMELERSENILIVTHQAILRCIYAYFMNKDHVKSPWMNVPLHTLIKLTPNAYGCEVELFKTDIAAVSTWRGKGSVAKHEDPTEGTVTMGVHAEVEADAATEPKPPTKNLANISLDDIKEEQ
;
A
#
# COMPACT_ATOMS: atom_id res chain seq x y z
N MET A 1 3.04 -41.97 6.73
CA MET A 1 2.99 -40.52 6.84
C MET A 1 4.19 -39.99 6.05
N VAL A 2 4.00 -39.69 4.78
CA VAL A 2 5.08 -39.26 3.88
C VAL A 2 5.10 -37.73 3.91
N LEU A 3 6.12 -37.15 4.55
CA LEU A 3 6.39 -35.72 4.47
C LEU A 3 6.82 -35.39 3.04
N SER A 4 5.95 -34.72 2.32
CA SER A 4 6.26 -34.14 1.01
C SER A 4 7.33 -33.07 1.19
N SER A 5 8.53 -33.34 0.69
CA SER A 5 9.62 -32.35 0.59
C SER A 5 9.19 -31.24 -0.37
N ARG A 6 8.66 -30.15 0.13
CA ARG A 6 8.48 -28.91 -0.65
C ARG A 6 9.86 -28.23 -0.78
N ASN A 7 10.19 -27.86 -1.99
CA ASN A 7 11.46 -27.26 -2.38
C ASN A 7 11.82 -26.07 -1.47
N VAL A 8 12.97 -26.17 -0.84
CA VAL A 8 13.64 -25.08 -0.16
C VAL A 8 14.06 -24.08 -1.24
N HIS A 9 13.39 -22.93 -1.32
CA HIS A 9 13.92 -21.83 -2.13
C HIS A 9 15.19 -21.30 -1.48
N GLU A 10 16.28 -21.26 -2.25
CA GLU A 10 17.64 -20.88 -1.82
C GLU A 10 17.79 -19.45 -1.27
N ALA A 11 16.71 -18.66 -1.18
CA ALA A 11 16.73 -17.24 -0.83
C ALA A 11 16.36 -16.91 0.63
N GLY A 12 16.36 -17.88 1.57
CA GLY A 12 16.10 -17.58 3.00
C GLY A 12 14.73 -16.95 3.28
N ILE A 13 13.71 -17.25 2.46
CA ILE A 13 12.33 -16.82 2.67
C ILE A 13 11.76 -17.64 3.82
N PRO A 14 11.10 -17.03 4.83
CA PRO A 14 10.39 -17.80 5.85
C PRO A 14 9.37 -18.71 5.15
N ILE A 15 9.53 -20.02 5.27
CA ILE A 15 8.55 -20.98 4.77
C ILE A 15 7.40 -20.96 5.77
N TYR A 16 6.28 -20.38 5.37
CA TYR A 16 5.04 -20.48 6.13
C TYR A 16 4.33 -21.75 5.67
N ASP A 17 4.32 -22.78 6.51
CA ASP A 17 3.70 -24.05 6.17
C ASP A 17 2.16 -24.00 6.16
N ASN A 18 1.56 -22.97 6.78
CA ASN A 18 0.11 -22.83 6.93
C ASN A 18 -0.50 -21.96 5.85
N GLN A 19 -1.54 -22.47 5.20
CA GLN A 19 -2.38 -21.70 4.29
C GLN A 19 -3.58 -21.13 5.06
N ILE A 20 -3.88 -19.84 4.90
CA ILE A 20 -4.92 -19.15 5.68
C ILE A 20 -5.93 -18.50 4.76
N CYS A 21 -7.22 -18.85 4.97
CA CYS A 21 -8.35 -18.14 4.39
C CYS A 21 -8.88 -17.08 5.39
N VAL A 22 -8.68 -15.80 5.10
CA VAL A 22 -9.25 -14.69 5.86
C VAL A 22 -10.66 -14.41 5.33
N VAL A 23 -11.67 -14.73 6.12
CA VAL A 23 -13.08 -14.63 5.76
C VAL A 23 -13.65 -13.30 6.26
N MET A 24 -13.95 -12.37 5.35
CA MET A 24 -14.55 -11.10 5.72
C MET A 24 -16.03 -11.29 6.09
N VAL A 25 -16.47 -10.69 7.21
CA VAL A 25 -17.83 -10.79 7.74
C VAL A 25 -18.37 -9.38 8.04
N GLY A 26 -19.65 -9.13 7.76
CA GLY A 26 -20.32 -7.88 8.10
C GLY A 26 -21.21 -7.34 6.98
N LEU A 27 -22.03 -6.34 7.33
CA LEU A 27 -22.96 -5.68 6.41
C LEU A 27 -22.25 -4.88 5.30
N PRO A 28 -22.89 -4.58 4.17
CA PRO A 28 -22.34 -3.67 3.16
C PRO A 28 -22.00 -2.29 3.77
N ALA A 29 -21.11 -1.52 3.15
CA ALA A 29 -20.61 -0.22 3.61
C ALA A 29 -19.92 -0.22 5.00
N ARG A 30 -19.46 -1.34 5.50
CA ARG A 30 -18.72 -1.46 6.76
C ARG A 30 -17.21 -1.62 6.56
N GLY A 31 -16.65 -1.22 5.42
CA GLY A 31 -15.20 -1.18 5.17
C GLY A 31 -14.52 -2.54 4.89
N LYS A 32 -15.26 -3.65 4.77
CA LYS A 32 -14.69 -5.00 4.59
C LYS A 32 -13.68 -5.10 3.43
N SER A 33 -14.11 -4.68 2.24
CA SER A 33 -13.28 -4.77 1.04
C SER A 33 -12.04 -3.87 1.15
N LEU A 34 -12.16 -2.69 1.76
CA LEU A 34 -11.04 -1.81 2.06
C LEU A 34 -10.03 -2.50 3.00
N ILE A 35 -10.52 -3.10 4.09
CA ILE A 35 -9.68 -3.86 5.04
C ILE A 35 -8.96 -5.01 4.32
N ALA A 36 -9.68 -5.80 3.53
CA ALA A 36 -9.12 -6.93 2.78
C ALA A 36 -8.05 -6.48 1.79
N GLN A 37 -8.29 -5.42 1.00
CA GLN A 37 -7.34 -4.88 0.04
C GLN A 37 -6.08 -4.32 0.72
N LYS A 38 -6.24 -3.54 1.78
CA LYS A 38 -5.10 -2.98 2.52
C LYS A 38 -4.27 -4.08 3.19
N ALA A 39 -4.89 -5.07 3.82
CA ALA A 39 -4.19 -6.19 4.44
C ALA A 39 -3.48 -7.06 3.39
N CYS A 40 -4.11 -7.34 2.26
CA CYS A 40 -3.48 -8.04 1.14
C CYS A 40 -2.25 -7.29 0.60
N ARG A 41 -2.36 -5.97 0.41
CA ARG A 41 -1.26 -5.10 -0.01
C ARG A 41 -0.09 -5.14 0.98
N TYR A 42 -0.38 -5.05 2.27
CA TYR A 42 0.62 -5.14 3.34
C TYR A 42 1.38 -6.48 3.30
N LEU A 43 0.66 -7.59 3.18
CA LEU A 43 1.26 -8.92 3.12
C LEU A 43 2.15 -9.10 1.88
N ARG A 44 1.68 -8.67 0.71
CA ARG A 44 2.47 -8.70 -0.53
C ARG A 44 3.73 -7.87 -0.43
N TRP A 45 3.64 -6.69 0.19
CA TRP A 45 4.80 -5.84 0.43
C TRP A 45 5.84 -6.53 1.33
N LEU A 46 5.41 -7.36 2.29
CA LEU A 46 6.27 -8.22 3.11
C LEU A 46 6.73 -9.49 2.38
N SER A 47 6.48 -9.62 1.08
CA SER A 47 6.79 -10.81 0.28
C SER A 47 6.02 -12.07 0.70
N VAL A 48 4.86 -11.91 1.34
CA VAL A 48 3.90 -13.00 1.59
C VAL A 48 2.94 -13.06 0.41
N ASP A 49 2.78 -14.24 -0.20
CA ASP A 49 1.83 -14.41 -1.30
C ASP A 49 0.41 -14.31 -0.77
N ALA A 50 -0.31 -13.26 -1.18
CA ALA A 50 -1.65 -12.95 -0.72
C ALA A 50 -2.56 -12.51 -1.87
N LYS A 51 -3.84 -12.93 -1.86
CA LYS A 51 -4.81 -12.59 -2.91
C LYS A 51 -6.20 -12.35 -2.32
N VAL A 52 -6.93 -11.37 -2.90
CA VAL A 52 -8.34 -11.11 -2.55
C VAL A 52 -9.25 -11.78 -3.58
N PHE A 53 -10.19 -12.58 -3.10
CA PHE A 53 -11.26 -13.19 -3.87
C PHE A 53 -12.58 -12.51 -3.51
N ASN A 54 -12.95 -11.46 -4.26
CA ASN A 54 -14.15 -10.69 -4.01
C ASN A 54 -15.34 -11.30 -4.74
N VAL A 55 -16.25 -11.91 -3.98
CA VAL A 55 -17.46 -12.60 -4.51
C VAL A 55 -18.33 -11.67 -5.35
N GLY A 56 -18.33 -10.38 -5.07
CA GLY A 56 -19.02 -9.37 -5.87
C GLY A 56 -18.53 -9.32 -7.33
N CYS A 57 -17.24 -9.57 -7.57
CA CYS A 57 -16.69 -9.62 -8.92
C CYS A 57 -17.25 -10.80 -9.71
N TYR A 58 -17.35 -11.99 -9.09
CA TYR A 58 -17.93 -13.18 -9.72
C TYR A 58 -19.42 -13.00 -9.99
N ARG A 59 -20.16 -12.43 -9.03
CA ARG A 59 -21.58 -12.09 -9.23
C ARG A 59 -21.78 -11.16 -10.43
N ARG A 60 -20.94 -10.12 -10.59
CA ARG A 60 -21.04 -9.16 -11.71
C ARG A 60 -20.83 -9.80 -13.07
N LYS A 61 -20.05 -10.88 -13.17
CA LYS A 61 -19.94 -11.67 -14.41
C LYS A 61 -21.27 -12.28 -14.83
N GLN A 62 -22.13 -12.64 -13.85
CA GLN A 62 -23.42 -13.31 -14.07
C GLN A 62 -24.60 -12.32 -14.14
N ALA A 63 -24.58 -11.28 -13.32
CA ALA A 63 -25.60 -10.23 -13.24
C ALA A 63 -24.94 -8.88 -13.01
N ALA A 64 -24.80 -8.09 -14.10
CA ALA A 64 -24.33 -6.72 -14.02
C ALA A 64 -25.45 -5.82 -13.48
N LYS A 65 -25.19 -4.99 -12.47
CA LYS A 65 -26.12 -3.96 -11.93
C LYS A 65 -27.52 -4.51 -11.53
N PRO A 66 -27.63 -5.55 -10.66
CA PRO A 66 -28.92 -6.03 -10.23
C PRO A 66 -29.58 -5.03 -9.24
N PRO A 67 -30.91 -4.88 -9.25
CA PRO A 67 -31.63 -4.03 -8.30
C PRO A 67 -31.54 -4.57 -6.85
N ALA A 68 -31.88 -3.75 -5.86
CA ALA A 68 -31.84 -4.13 -4.44
C ALA A 68 -32.67 -5.39 -4.14
N SER A 69 -33.76 -5.62 -4.86
CA SER A 69 -34.59 -6.82 -4.75
C SER A 69 -33.87 -8.14 -5.06
N PHE A 70 -32.79 -8.08 -5.83
CA PHE A 70 -31.90 -9.25 -6.06
C PHE A 70 -31.26 -9.74 -4.75
N PHE A 71 -31.08 -8.85 -3.78
CA PHE A 71 -30.46 -9.13 -2.49
C PHE A 71 -31.50 -9.50 -1.40
N ASP A 72 -32.79 -9.48 -1.72
CA ASP A 72 -33.84 -9.94 -0.80
C ASP A 72 -33.64 -11.43 -0.53
N VAL A 73 -33.83 -11.81 0.74
CA VAL A 73 -33.76 -13.19 1.22
C VAL A 73 -34.89 -14.06 0.67
N ASN A 74 -36.02 -13.45 0.33
CA ASN A 74 -37.18 -14.10 -0.24
C ASN A 74 -37.09 -14.25 -1.78
N ASN A 75 -35.97 -13.81 -2.40
CA ASN A 75 -35.73 -13.97 -3.82
C ASN A 75 -34.90 -15.24 -4.09
N PRO A 76 -35.51 -16.39 -4.45
CA PRO A 76 -34.80 -17.65 -4.61
C PRO A 76 -33.84 -17.64 -5.80
N GLU A 77 -34.14 -16.89 -6.86
CA GLU A 77 -33.25 -16.74 -8.01
C GLU A 77 -32.02 -15.92 -7.65
N GLY A 78 -32.20 -14.81 -6.94
CA GLY A 78 -31.10 -13.99 -6.42
C GLY A 78 -30.22 -14.78 -5.45
N GLU A 79 -30.81 -15.60 -4.58
CA GLU A 79 -30.06 -16.47 -3.67
C GLU A 79 -29.22 -17.51 -4.44
N ARG A 80 -29.82 -18.20 -5.42
CA ARG A 80 -29.14 -19.18 -6.27
C ARG A 80 -27.92 -18.57 -6.97
N MET A 81 -28.07 -17.37 -7.56
CA MET A 81 -26.97 -16.69 -8.26
C MET A 81 -25.87 -16.23 -7.29
N ARG A 82 -26.23 -15.68 -6.12
CA ARG A 82 -25.26 -15.29 -5.09
C ARG A 82 -24.48 -16.49 -4.55
N ARG A 83 -25.14 -17.65 -4.42
CA ARG A 83 -24.51 -18.90 -4.00
C ARG A 83 -23.56 -19.41 -5.06
N ALA A 84 -23.96 -19.47 -6.33
CA ALA A 84 -23.12 -19.87 -7.45
C ALA A 84 -21.86 -18.99 -7.58
N ALA A 85 -22.01 -17.67 -7.47
CA ALA A 85 -20.88 -16.74 -7.48
C ALA A 85 -19.86 -17.02 -6.36
N ALA A 86 -20.35 -17.41 -5.19
CA ALA A 86 -19.47 -17.70 -4.08
C ALA A 86 -18.81 -19.09 -4.18
N GLU A 87 -19.50 -20.07 -4.76
CA GLU A 87 -18.94 -21.40 -5.06
C GLU A 87 -17.83 -21.29 -6.13
N GLU A 88 -18.03 -20.44 -7.16
CA GLU A 88 -17.02 -20.13 -8.17
C GLU A 88 -15.78 -19.45 -7.54
N ALA A 89 -15.98 -18.44 -6.70
CA ALA A 89 -14.89 -17.77 -5.98
C ALA A 89 -14.12 -18.73 -5.06
N MET A 90 -14.84 -19.62 -4.35
CA MET A 90 -14.24 -20.67 -3.50
C MET A 90 -13.38 -21.61 -4.32
N LYS A 91 -13.90 -22.09 -5.44
CA LYS A 91 -13.18 -23.00 -6.33
C LYS A 91 -11.87 -22.35 -6.84
N GLU A 92 -11.92 -21.11 -7.30
CA GLU A 92 -10.73 -20.39 -7.77
C GLU A 92 -9.72 -20.17 -6.62
N MET A 93 -10.19 -19.85 -5.43
CA MET A 93 -9.37 -19.69 -4.24
C MET A 93 -8.64 -21.00 -3.87
N LEU A 94 -9.34 -22.12 -3.87
CA LEU A 94 -8.76 -23.44 -3.57
C LEU A 94 -7.70 -23.83 -4.62
N LEU A 95 -7.94 -23.57 -5.91
CA LEU A 95 -6.96 -23.78 -6.97
C LEU A 95 -5.71 -22.89 -6.77
N TRP A 96 -5.90 -21.65 -6.35
CA TRP A 96 -4.79 -20.74 -6.07
C TRP A 96 -3.95 -21.23 -4.88
N PHE A 97 -4.57 -21.75 -3.82
CA PHE A 97 -3.85 -22.37 -2.70
C PHE A 97 -3.07 -23.61 -3.14
N GLN A 98 -3.64 -24.44 -4.01
CA GLN A 98 -2.94 -25.61 -4.59
C GLN A 98 -1.70 -25.18 -5.41
N GLY A 99 -1.74 -23.99 -6.02
CA GLY A 99 -0.62 -23.36 -6.72
C GLY A 99 0.47 -22.79 -5.81
N GLY A 100 0.33 -22.88 -4.48
CA GLY A 100 1.33 -22.42 -3.50
C GLY A 100 0.99 -21.09 -2.83
N GLY A 101 -0.19 -20.52 -3.06
CA GLY A 101 -0.64 -19.31 -2.36
C GLY A 101 -0.67 -19.49 -0.84
N THR A 102 -0.42 -18.42 -0.08
CA THR A 102 -0.27 -18.46 1.39
C THR A 102 -1.50 -17.90 2.11
N ILE A 103 -1.96 -16.68 1.77
CA ILE A 103 -3.09 -16.04 2.45
C ILE A 103 -4.13 -15.56 1.42
N ALA A 104 -5.35 -16.08 1.50
CA ALA A 104 -6.47 -15.63 0.69
C ALA A 104 -7.46 -14.81 1.52
N PHE A 105 -7.97 -13.70 0.97
CA PHE A 105 -9.08 -12.95 1.54
C PHE A 105 -10.36 -13.29 0.79
N PHE A 106 -11.30 -13.97 1.47
CA PHE A 106 -12.62 -14.28 0.91
C PHE A 106 -13.58 -13.15 1.24
N ASP A 107 -13.66 -12.16 0.32
CA ASP A 107 -14.37 -10.90 0.53
C ASP A 107 -15.82 -10.99 0.06
N ALA A 108 -16.72 -11.09 1.02
CA ALA A 108 -18.17 -11.06 0.88
C ALA A 108 -18.82 -10.58 2.19
N THR A 109 -20.15 -10.53 2.25
CA THR A 109 -20.87 -10.22 3.50
C THR A 109 -20.76 -11.34 4.53
N ASN A 110 -20.80 -12.61 4.10
CA ASN A 110 -20.75 -13.84 4.91
C ASN A 110 -21.61 -13.75 6.18
N SER A 111 -22.85 -13.20 6.01
CA SER A 111 -23.71 -12.69 7.04
C SER A 111 -24.33 -13.76 7.95
N SER A 112 -24.51 -14.99 7.48
CA SER A 112 -25.17 -16.05 8.27
C SER A 112 -24.17 -17.06 8.80
N LYS A 113 -24.50 -17.68 9.95
CA LYS A 113 -23.73 -18.80 10.53
C LYS A 113 -23.59 -19.98 9.56
N SER A 114 -24.68 -20.32 8.86
CA SER A 114 -24.67 -21.41 7.86
C SER A 114 -23.66 -21.15 6.74
N ARG A 115 -23.54 -19.88 6.30
CA ARG A 115 -22.57 -19.49 5.29
C ARG A 115 -21.14 -19.61 5.80
N ARG A 116 -20.86 -19.14 7.02
CA ARG A 116 -19.53 -19.25 7.65
C ARG A 116 -19.15 -20.72 7.88
N GLN A 117 -20.10 -21.55 8.31
CA GLN A 117 -19.87 -22.99 8.49
C GLN A 117 -19.55 -23.69 7.16
N TRP A 118 -20.24 -23.34 6.07
CA TRP A 118 -19.92 -23.87 4.74
C TRP A 118 -18.47 -23.51 4.35
N ILE A 119 -18.05 -22.26 4.51
CA ILE A 119 -16.67 -21.84 4.21
C ILE A 119 -15.66 -22.63 5.07
N LYS A 120 -15.96 -22.79 6.37
CA LYS A 120 -15.11 -23.57 7.28
C LYS A 120 -14.93 -25.01 6.78
N ASN A 121 -16.03 -25.65 6.42
CA ASN A 121 -16.01 -27.07 5.96
C ASN A 121 -15.19 -27.21 4.67
N GLU A 122 -15.33 -26.27 3.70
CA GLU A 122 -14.56 -26.30 2.46
C GLU A 122 -13.07 -26.10 2.72
N CYS A 123 -12.70 -25.15 3.60
CA CYS A 123 -11.31 -24.91 3.97
C CYS A 123 -10.71 -26.10 4.73
N ASP A 124 -11.41 -26.63 5.73
CA ASP A 124 -10.94 -27.78 6.53
C ASP A 124 -10.72 -29.02 5.67
N ALA A 125 -11.62 -29.28 4.70
CA ALA A 125 -11.48 -30.39 3.77
C ALA A 125 -10.22 -30.31 2.89
N ASN A 126 -9.67 -29.10 2.73
CA ASN A 126 -8.45 -28.83 1.96
C ASN A 126 -7.22 -28.52 2.84
N GLY A 127 -7.32 -28.65 4.18
CA GLY A 127 -6.23 -28.39 5.11
C GLY A 127 -5.86 -26.90 5.24
N ILE A 128 -6.80 -25.99 4.95
CA ILE A 128 -6.62 -24.54 4.99
C ILE A 128 -7.22 -24.01 6.30
N GLU A 129 -6.44 -23.23 7.05
CA GLU A 129 -6.92 -22.57 8.26
C GLU A 129 -7.86 -21.40 7.92
N THR A 130 -8.82 -21.11 8.81
CA THR A 130 -9.73 -19.98 8.65
C THR A 130 -9.52 -18.92 9.74
N LEU A 131 -9.47 -17.64 9.32
CA LEU A 131 -9.52 -16.49 10.20
C LEU A 131 -10.71 -15.60 9.82
N TYR A 132 -11.70 -15.48 10.69
CA TYR A 132 -12.86 -14.64 10.43
C TYR A 132 -12.60 -13.21 10.87
N VAL A 133 -12.90 -12.25 10.00
CA VAL A 133 -12.75 -10.81 10.27
C VAL A 133 -14.09 -10.13 10.16
N GLU A 134 -14.73 -9.88 11.29
CA GLU A 134 -16.00 -9.17 11.35
C GLU A 134 -15.79 -7.66 11.48
N SER A 135 -16.26 -6.91 10.50
CA SER A 135 -16.30 -5.44 10.56
C SER A 135 -17.71 -4.98 10.86
N LYS A 136 -17.91 -4.43 12.06
CA LYS A 136 -19.19 -3.89 12.56
C LYS A 136 -19.05 -2.40 12.83
N CYS A 137 -19.94 -1.60 12.25
CA CYS A 137 -20.00 -0.17 12.46
C CYS A 137 -21.45 0.23 12.63
N ASP A 138 -21.73 0.98 13.71
CA ASP A 138 -23.05 1.52 14.06
C ASP A 138 -23.08 3.05 13.89
N ASP A 139 -22.00 3.67 13.41
CA ASP A 139 -21.87 5.10 13.13
C ASP A 139 -22.54 5.44 11.80
N GLU A 140 -23.72 6.08 11.88
CA GLU A 140 -24.56 6.42 10.73
C GLU A 140 -23.88 7.41 9.77
N GLU A 141 -23.12 8.39 10.29
CA GLU A 141 -22.42 9.39 9.48
C GLU A 141 -21.33 8.73 8.64
N LEU A 142 -20.56 7.85 9.28
CA LEU A 142 -19.52 7.10 8.58
C LEU A 142 -20.10 6.11 7.56
N ILE A 143 -21.22 5.44 7.89
CA ILE A 143 -21.92 4.56 6.95
C ILE A 143 -22.41 5.34 5.74
N MET A 144 -22.96 6.54 5.95
CA MET A 144 -23.39 7.42 4.86
C MET A 144 -22.23 7.89 4.00
N SER A 145 -21.11 8.30 4.62
CA SER A 145 -19.89 8.65 3.90
C SER A 145 -19.40 7.49 3.04
N ASN A 146 -19.35 6.28 3.60
CA ASN A 146 -18.96 5.07 2.87
C ASN A 146 -19.93 4.74 1.71
N ILE A 147 -21.24 4.95 1.89
CA ILE A 147 -22.24 4.75 0.83
C ILE A 147 -21.97 5.71 -0.33
N LEU A 148 -21.68 6.97 -0.04
CA LEU A 148 -21.34 7.98 -1.04
C LEU A 148 -20.03 7.68 -1.77
N GLU A 149 -19.03 7.18 -1.07
CA GLU A 149 -17.75 6.76 -1.67
C GLU A 149 -17.91 5.51 -2.55
N VAL A 150 -18.62 4.49 -2.06
CA VAL A 150 -18.93 3.26 -2.83
C VAL A 150 -19.68 3.58 -4.12
N LYS A 151 -20.58 4.58 -4.11
CA LYS A 151 -21.33 5.07 -5.25
C LYS A 151 -20.41 5.61 -6.37
N THR A 152 -19.36 6.33 -6.00
CA THR A 152 -18.40 6.90 -6.96
C THR A 152 -17.36 5.87 -7.44
N THR A 153 -17.21 4.75 -6.75
CA THR A 153 -16.13 3.77 -6.99
C THR A 153 -16.63 2.38 -7.37
N SER A 154 -17.91 2.05 -7.11
CA SER A 154 -18.47 0.73 -7.42
C SER A 154 -19.00 0.63 -8.84
N PRO A 155 -18.56 -0.38 -9.63
CA PRO A 155 -19.09 -0.63 -10.98
C PRO A 155 -20.60 -0.93 -11.01
N ASP A 156 -21.21 -1.31 -9.88
CA ASP A 156 -22.65 -1.56 -9.78
C ASP A 156 -23.48 -0.30 -10.01
N TYR A 157 -22.92 0.88 -9.70
CA TYR A 157 -23.63 2.18 -9.73
C TYR A 157 -23.04 3.16 -10.77
N ASP A 158 -22.12 2.70 -11.60
CA ASP A 158 -21.52 3.53 -12.64
C ASP A 158 -22.56 4.09 -13.62
N GLY A 159 -22.60 5.42 -13.77
CA GLY A 159 -23.55 6.13 -14.64
C GLY A 159 -24.98 6.27 -14.07
N GLN A 160 -25.24 5.92 -12.80
CA GLN A 160 -26.54 6.13 -12.16
C GLN A 160 -26.60 7.50 -11.44
N ASP A 161 -27.85 7.98 -11.24
CA ASP A 161 -28.08 9.17 -10.42
C ASP A 161 -27.62 8.92 -8.98
N PRO A 162 -26.93 9.88 -8.38
CA PRO A 162 -26.39 9.77 -7.05
C PRO A 162 -27.40 9.47 -5.94
N GLU A 163 -28.55 10.05 -5.95
CA GLU A 163 -29.55 9.85 -4.91
C GLU A 163 -30.27 8.52 -5.06
N GLU A 164 -30.53 8.10 -6.31
CA GLU A 164 -31.11 6.79 -6.62
C GLU A 164 -30.16 5.66 -6.22
N ALA A 165 -28.88 5.78 -6.56
CA ALA A 165 -27.85 4.81 -6.17
C ALA A 165 -27.72 4.68 -4.65
N ALA A 166 -27.76 5.81 -3.91
CA ALA A 166 -27.71 5.78 -2.46
C ALA A 166 -28.95 5.14 -1.84
N ARG A 167 -30.13 5.33 -2.45
CA ARG A 167 -31.38 4.72 -2.00
C ARG A 167 -31.37 3.20 -2.22
N ASP A 168 -31.04 2.77 -3.44
CA ASP A 168 -30.91 1.33 -3.77
C ASP A 168 -29.88 0.64 -2.85
N PHE A 169 -28.76 1.32 -2.55
CA PHE A 169 -27.76 0.75 -1.68
C PHE A 169 -28.25 0.59 -0.22
N ARG A 170 -29.06 1.53 0.30
CA ARG A 170 -29.71 1.41 1.62
C ARG A 170 -30.68 0.24 1.67
N ASP A 171 -31.51 0.09 0.63
CA ASP A 171 -32.46 -1.03 0.52
C ASP A 171 -31.69 -2.37 0.48
N ARG A 172 -30.56 -2.41 -0.21
CA ARG A 172 -29.65 -3.55 -0.20
C ARG A 172 -29.08 -3.85 1.19
N ILE A 173 -28.66 -2.84 1.95
CA ILE A 173 -28.21 -3.02 3.33
C ILE A 173 -29.33 -3.62 4.17
N SER A 174 -30.54 -3.04 4.12
CA SER A 174 -31.72 -3.50 4.86
C SER A 174 -32.05 -4.97 4.55
N ASN A 175 -31.90 -5.42 3.31
CA ASN A 175 -32.11 -6.83 2.96
C ASN A 175 -31.08 -7.76 3.62
N TYR A 176 -29.80 -7.32 3.74
CA TYR A 176 -28.80 -8.10 4.44
C TYR A 176 -28.98 -8.08 5.97
N GLU A 177 -29.49 -7.00 6.56
CA GLU A 177 -29.76 -6.88 8.01
C GLU A 177 -30.71 -7.95 8.51
N LYS A 178 -31.72 -8.32 7.71
CA LYS A 178 -32.70 -9.36 8.03
C LYS A 178 -32.08 -10.74 8.31
N VAL A 179 -30.90 -11.02 7.75
CA VAL A 179 -30.23 -12.32 7.86
C VAL A 179 -28.82 -12.24 8.47
N TYR A 180 -28.44 -11.04 8.93
CA TYR A 180 -27.14 -10.85 9.52
C TYR A 180 -27.10 -11.38 10.95
N GLU A 181 -26.19 -12.32 11.17
CA GLU A 181 -25.88 -12.91 12.46
C GLU A 181 -24.43 -12.55 12.81
N THR A 182 -24.21 -11.69 13.80
CA THR A 182 -22.87 -11.37 14.32
C THR A 182 -22.21 -12.64 14.86
N ILE A 183 -20.90 -12.74 14.74
CA ILE A 183 -20.14 -13.82 15.39
C ILE A 183 -20.35 -13.71 16.90
N GLY A 184 -20.79 -14.78 17.53
CA GLY A 184 -21.16 -14.78 18.94
C GLY A 184 -20.74 -16.07 19.66
N GLU A 185 -21.24 -16.27 20.87
CA GLU A 185 -20.85 -17.37 21.77
C GLU A 185 -20.95 -18.76 21.13
N SER A 186 -21.93 -18.97 20.27
CA SER A 186 -22.09 -20.25 19.55
C SER A 186 -20.97 -20.53 18.54
N GLU A 187 -20.15 -19.53 18.22
CA GLU A 187 -19.04 -19.60 17.27
C GLU A 187 -17.67 -19.35 17.97
N ASN A 188 -17.59 -19.45 19.30
CA ASN A 188 -16.34 -19.26 20.05
C ASN A 188 -15.26 -20.32 19.74
N HIS A 189 -15.60 -21.37 19.01
CA HIS A 189 -14.65 -22.35 18.47
C HIS A 189 -13.92 -21.85 17.21
N LEU A 190 -14.37 -20.75 16.61
CA LEU A 190 -13.74 -20.15 15.43
C LEU A 190 -12.60 -19.22 15.85
N THR A 191 -11.58 -19.14 14.99
CA THR A 191 -10.54 -18.10 15.07
C THR A 191 -11.08 -16.83 14.44
N TYR A 192 -11.23 -15.75 15.22
CA TYR A 192 -11.79 -14.50 14.69
C TYR A 192 -11.27 -13.23 15.31
N VAL A 193 -11.43 -12.14 14.57
CA VAL A 193 -11.24 -10.76 15.00
C VAL A 193 -12.52 -9.99 14.70
N LYS A 194 -13.04 -9.24 15.68
CA LYS A 194 -14.15 -8.31 15.47
C LYS A 194 -13.63 -6.88 15.61
N ILE A 195 -13.81 -6.09 14.57
CA ILE A 195 -13.45 -4.67 14.52
C ILE A 195 -14.75 -3.88 14.69
N LEU A 196 -14.90 -3.21 15.83
CA LEU A 196 -16.08 -2.45 16.18
C LEU A 196 -15.82 -0.95 15.99
N ASN A 197 -16.74 -0.27 15.31
CA ASN A 197 -16.73 1.18 15.11
C ASN A 197 -15.34 1.70 14.68
N VAL A 198 -14.86 1.15 13.57
CA VAL A 198 -13.59 1.56 12.90
C VAL A 198 -12.35 1.40 13.80
N GLY A 199 -12.32 0.33 14.58
CA GLY A 199 -11.17 0.03 15.45
C GLY A 199 -11.24 0.69 16.85
N ARG A 200 -12.35 1.35 17.20
CA ARG A 200 -12.56 1.83 18.57
C ARG A 200 -12.46 0.70 19.61
N GLN A 201 -12.90 -0.49 19.21
CA GLN A 201 -12.74 -1.72 19.99
C GLN A 201 -12.41 -2.89 19.06
N VAL A 202 -11.49 -3.73 19.47
CA VAL A 202 -11.12 -4.97 18.76
C VAL A 202 -11.25 -6.13 19.72
N ILE A 203 -11.98 -7.17 19.31
CA ILE A 203 -12.15 -8.42 20.04
C ILE A 203 -11.44 -9.51 19.27
N ILE A 204 -10.58 -10.27 19.95
CA ILE A 204 -9.72 -11.30 19.36
C ILE A 204 -10.04 -12.63 20.02
N ASN A 205 -10.18 -13.70 19.23
CA ASN A 205 -10.45 -15.05 19.69
C ASN A 205 -9.55 -16.08 18.99
N LEU A 206 -8.87 -16.93 19.74
CA LEU A 206 -8.07 -18.08 19.29
C LEU A 206 -7.00 -17.76 18.23
N ILE A 207 -6.37 -16.60 18.28
CA ILE A 207 -5.22 -16.30 17.42
C ILE A 207 -3.99 -17.00 17.98
N GLN A 208 -3.43 -17.96 17.25
CA GLN A 208 -2.30 -18.78 17.69
C GLN A 208 -1.15 -18.82 16.69
N ASP A 209 -1.46 -18.63 15.41
CA ASP A 209 -0.48 -18.64 14.33
C ASP A 209 0.22 -17.29 14.14
N TYR A 210 1.49 -17.32 13.71
CA TYR A 210 2.28 -16.10 13.47
C TYR A 210 1.67 -15.23 12.36
N LEU A 211 1.24 -15.82 11.23
CA LEU A 211 0.66 -15.07 10.13
C LEU A 211 -0.71 -14.48 10.50
N GLN A 212 -1.54 -15.24 11.24
CA GLN A 212 -2.79 -14.72 11.79
C GLN A 212 -2.52 -13.51 12.68
N SER A 213 -1.52 -13.60 13.58
CA SER A 213 -1.11 -12.49 14.46
C SER A 213 -0.67 -11.26 13.67
N ARG A 214 0.05 -11.43 12.56
CA ARG A 214 0.47 -10.32 11.68
C ARG A 214 -0.72 -9.64 10.99
N VAL A 215 -1.67 -10.43 10.48
CA VAL A 215 -2.91 -9.90 9.90
C VAL A 215 -3.70 -9.09 10.93
N VAL A 216 -3.85 -9.63 12.15
CA VAL A 216 -4.56 -8.97 13.25
C VAL A 216 -3.85 -7.69 13.66
N TYR A 217 -2.53 -7.72 13.83
CA TYR A 217 -1.72 -6.55 14.20
C TYR A 217 -1.88 -5.42 13.17
N PHE A 218 -1.85 -5.75 11.88
CA PHE A 218 -2.12 -4.78 10.82
C PHE A 218 -3.53 -4.19 10.93
N MET A 219 -4.55 -5.02 11.13
CA MET A 219 -5.94 -4.57 11.24
C MET A 219 -6.19 -3.65 12.43
N MET A 220 -5.49 -3.84 13.55
CA MET A 220 -5.57 -2.97 14.73
C MET A 220 -4.99 -1.57 14.48
N ASN A 221 -4.13 -1.40 13.49
CA ASN A 221 -3.50 -0.12 13.13
C ASN A 221 -4.18 0.55 11.92
N LEU A 222 -5.22 -0.07 11.34
CA LEU A 222 -5.91 0.50 10.19
C LEU A 222 -6.73 1.74 10.57
N HIS A 223 -6.43 2.85 9.89
CA HIS A 223 -7.25 4.05 9.91
C HIS A 223 -8.06 4.12 8.60
N ILE A 224 -9.36 4.45 8.69
CA ILE A 224 -10.27 4.45 7.53
C ILE A 224 -10.54 5.87 7.02
N LYS A 225 -10.18 6.91 7.78
CA LYS A 225 -10.38 8.30 7.36
C LYS A 225 -9.47 8.66 6.17
N ARG A 226 -9.99 9.53 5.31
CA ARG A 226 -9.22 10.11 4.22
C ARG A 226 -8.08 10.94 4.78
N ARG A 227 -6.87 10.72 4.27
CA ARG A 227 -5.66 11.42 4.70
C ARG A 227 -4.70 11.54 3.53
N SER A 228 -3.75 12.44 3.66
CA SER A 228 -2.66 12.58 2.70
C SER A 228 -1.31 12.28 3.34
N ILE A 229 -0.37 11.77 2.55
CA ILE A 229 1.00 11.49 2.93
C ILE A 229 1.90 12.18 1.91
N TRP A 230 2.82 12.99 2.38
CA TRP A 230 3.77 13.67 1.53
C TRP A 230 5.12 12.97 1.62
N LEU A 231 5.74 12.77 0.47
CA LEU A 231 7.05 12.15 0.34
C LEU A 231 8.00 13.12 -0.36
N SER A 232 9.15 13.36 0.24
CA SER A 232 10.24 14.12 -0.37
C SER A 232 11.56 13.40 -0.17
N ARG A 233 12.38 13.33 -1.20
CA ARG A 233 13.80 13.04 -0.97
C ARG A 233 14.45 14.27 -0.32
N HIS A 234 15.56 14.02 0.40
CA HIS A 234 16.45 15.12 0.77
C HIS A 234 16.85 15.93 -0.46
N GLY A 235 17.16 17.23 -0.31
CA GLY A 235 17.75 18.04 -1.36
C GLY A 235 19.02 17.40 -1.90
N GLU A 236 19.45 17.75 -3.10
CA GLU A 236 20.68 17.21 -3.68
C GLU A 236 21.84 17.34 -2.68
N SER A 237 22.57 16.25 -2.43
CA SER A 237 23.74 16.22 -1.56
C SER A 237 25.05 16.33 -2.35
N GLN A 238 26.13 16.68 -1.66
CA GLN A 238 27.47 16.68 -2.26
C GLN A 238 27.85 15.29 -2.82
N TRP A 239 27.41 14.18 -2.16
CA TRP A 239 27.62 12.82 -2.67
C TRP A 239 26.81 12.55 -3.94
N ASN A 240 25.60 13.11 -4.05
CA ASN A 240 24.86 13.00 -5.32
C ASN A 240 25.61 13.64 -6.48
N VAL A 241 26.18 14.85 -6.27
CA VAL A 241 27.00 15.55 -7.27
C VAL A 241 28.21 14.72 -7.69
N LEU A 242 28.85 14.02 -6.74
CA LEU A 242 30.01 13.17 -7.01
C LEU A 242 29.66 11.76 -7.48
N GLY A 243 28.36 11.40 -7.59
CA GLY A 243 27.89 10.07 -7.97
C GLY A 243 28.14 8.97 -6.94
N LYS A 244 28.44 9.34 -5.69
CA LYS A 244 28.72 8.40 -4.59
C LYS A 244 27.43 7.92 -3.93
N ILE A 245 27.41 6.67 -3.47
CA ILE A 245 26.32 6.09 -2.68
C ILE A 245 26.64 6.09 -1.20
N GLY A 246 25.60 6.00 -0.36
CA GLY A 246 25.73 5.95 1.11
C GLY A 246 26.19 7.26 1.74
N GLY A 247 26.93 7.15 2.83
CA GLY A 247 27.52 8.23 3.59
C GLY A 247 26.53 9.22 4.22
N ASP A 248 27.06 10.24 4.91
CA ASP A 248 26.28 11.30 5.56
C ASP A 248 26.75 12.69 5.11
N ALA A 249 26.73 12.94 3.78
CA ALA A 249 27.15 14.19 3.18
C ALA A 249 26.12 15.31 3.41
N GLU A 250 26.62 16.54 3.44
CA GLU A 250 25.84 17.78 3.49
C GLU A 250 25.10 18.01 2.15
N LEU A 251 24.12 18.92 2.15
CA LEU A 251 23.46 19.37 0.94
C LEU A 251 24.43 20.10 -0.01
N SER A 252 24.19 20.03 -1.31
CA SER A 252 24.79 20.90 -2.29
C SER A 252 24.11 22.28 -2.26
N ALA A 253 24.66 23.27 -3.00
CA ALA A 253 24.02 24.58 -3.12
C ALA A 253 22.58 24.47 -3.66
N ARG A 254 22.35 23.60 -4.66
CA ARG A 254 21.01 23.32 -5.23
C ARG A 254 20.11 22.62 -4.23
N GLY A 255 20.65 21.71 -3.40
CA GLY A 255 19.91 21.06 -2.33
C GLY A 255 19.46 22.01 -1.23
N GLU A 256 20.31 23.01 -0.90
CA GLU A 256 19.96 24.08 0.04
C GLU A 256 18.84 25.00 -0.50
N GLU A 257 18.86 25.30 -1.79
CA GLU A 257 17.80 26.04 -2.45
C GLU A 257 16.48 25.30 -2.40
N TYR A 258 16.48 24.00 -2.69
CA TYR A 258 15.29 23.14 -2.53
C TYR A 258 14.79 23.13 -1.09
N ALA A 259 15.67 23.05 -0.09
CA ALA A 259 15.28 23.07 1.32
C ALA A 259 14.53 24.36 1.71
N ARG A 260 14.92 25.52 1.14
CA ARG A 260 14.22 26.78 1.35
C ARG A 260 12.87 26.84 0.65
N LEU A 261 12.73 26.18 -0.51
CA LEU A 261 11.50 26.17 -1.30
C LEU A 261 10.47 25.14 -0.79
N LEU A 262 10.90 24.08 -0.09
CA LEU A 262 10.04 22.99 0.37
C LEU A 262 8.82 23.46 1.18
N PRO A 263 8.91 24.44 2.10
CA PRO A 263 7.73 24.96 2.81
C PRO A 263 6.63 25.46 1.85
N THR A 264 7.00 26.24 0.84
CA THR A 264 6.06 26.77 -0.16
C THR A 264 5.38 25.64 -0.96
N LEU A 265 6.12 24.57 -1.31
CA LEU A 265 5.54 23.41 -1.98
C LEU A 265 4.52 22.70 -1.08
N VAL A 266 4.84 22.56 0.20
CA VAL A 266 3.95 21.96 1.19
C VAL A 266 2.68 22.79 1.32
N ASP A 267 2.77 24.10 1.51
CA ASP A 267 1.63 25.01 1.64
C ASP A 267 0.72 24.96 0.40
N LYS A 268 1.32 25.03 -0.80
CA LYS A 268 0.57 24.88 -2.07
C LYS A 268 -0.14 23.51 -2.16
N SER A 269 0.47 22.44 -1.65
CA SER A 269 -0.11 21.10 -1.69
C SER A 269 -1.22 20.87 -0.68
N LEU A 270 -1.26 21.67 0.40
CA LEU A 270 -2.30 21.61 1.43
C LEU A 270 -3.61 22.27 0.98
N GLN A 271 -3.57 23.17 -0.02
CA GLN A 271 -4.76 23.83 -0.60
C GLN A 271 -5.69 24.50 0.43
N GLY A 272 -5.13 25.01 1.52
CA GLY A 272 -5.89 25.65 2.60
C GLY A 272 -6.53 24.68 3.60
N GLU A 273 -6.21 23.40 3.54
CA GLU A 273 -6.60 22.47 4.60
C GLU A 273 -5.79 22.76 5.87
N GLU A 274 -6.46 23.26 6.91
CA GLU A 274 -5.87 23.47 8.23
C GLU A 274 -5.76 22.15 8.99
N HIS A 275 -4.82 21.29 8.61
CA HIS A 275 -4.52 20.09 9.38
C HIS A 275 -3.10 20.15 9.96
N PRO A 276 -2.91 19.77 11.21
CA PRO A 276 -1.58 19.68 11.78
C PRO A 276 -0.77 18.65 10.98
N LEU A 277 0.36 19.10 10.41
CA LEU A 277 1.31 18.25 9.70
C LEU A 277 2.38 17.76 10.67
N THR A 278 2.68 16.46 10.63
CA THR A 278 3.84 15.90 11.32
C THR A 278 4.94 15.59 10.32
N ILE A 279 6.16 16.03 10.60
CA ILE A 279 7.32 15.84 9.73
C ILE A 279 8.16 14.69 10.27
N TRP A 280 8.45 13.73 9.43
CA TRP A 280 9.38 12.65 9.73
C TRP A 280 10.62 12.75 8.88
N THR A 281 11.79 12.75 9.51
CA THR A 281 13.07 12.70 8.80
C THR A 281 13.82 11.44 9.19
N SER A 282 14.81 11.05 8.39
CA SER A 282 15.85 10.14 8.84
C SER A 282 16.76 10.84 9.85
N THR A 283 17.73 10.11 10.41
CA THR A 283 18.73 10.68 11.33
C THR A 283 19.93 11.28 10.60
N LEU A 284 19.98 11.21 9.26
CA LEU A 284 21.09 11.71 8.45
C LEU A 284 20.97 13.21 8.19
N LYS A 285 22.12 13.91 8.20
CA LYS A 285 22.24 15.37 8.11
C LYS A 285 21.44 15.98 6.96
N ARG A 286 21.54 15.38 5.75
CA ARG A 286 20.89 15.91 4.54
C ARG A 286 19.36 15.94 4.63
N THR A 287 18.73 15.00 5.34
CA THR A 287 17.26 15.00 5.53
C THR A 287 16.83 16.04 6.56
N ILE A 288 17.59 16.15 7.66
CA ILE A 288 17.37 17.15 8.70
C ILE A 288 17.55 18.56 8.12
N ALA A 289 18.62 18.76 7.34
CA ALA A 289 18.89 20.04 6.67
C ALA A 289 17.78 20.40 5.66
N THR A 290 17.23 19.42 4.93
CA THR A 290 16.14 19.65 3.99
C THR A 290 14.85 20.09 4.70
N ALA A 291 14.56 19.55 5.88
CA ALA A 291 13.35 19.86 6.64
C ALA A 291 13.46 21.12 7.52
N ARG A 292 14.65 21.70 7.69
CA ARG A 292 14.92 22.74 8.70
C ARG A 292 14.14 24.06 8.52
N HIS A 293 13.71 24.36 7.30
CA HIS A 293 12.95 25.57 6.98
C HIS A 293 11.43 25.40 7.11
N LEU A 294 10.96 24.18 7.36
CA LEU A 294 9.54 23.92 7.60
C LEU A 294 9.08 24.59 8.91
N PRO A 295 7.81 25.03 9.01
CA PRO A 295 7.31 25.74 10.18
C PRO A 295 7.57 25.00 11.49
N VAL A 296 8.04 25.72 12.51
CA VAL A 296 8.31 25.18 13.88
C VAL A 296 7.04 24.65 14.55
N ALA A 297 5.86 25.14 14.11
CA ALA A 297 4.57 24.65 14.59
C ALA A 297 4.30 23.19 14.21
N TYR A 298 4.97 22.66 13.19
CA TYR A 298 4.85 21.26 12.82
C TYR A 298 5.71 20.39 13.73
N ASN A 299 5.12 19.32 14.26
CA ASN A 299 5.86 18.36 15.06
C ASN A 299 6.90 17.63 14.18
N GLN A 300 8.18 17.65 14.58
CA GLN A 300 9.26 17.01 13.84
C GLN A 300 9.82 15.81 14.61
N LEU A 301 9.85 14.65 13.97
CA LEU A 301 10.35 13.40 14.52
C LEU A 301 11.45 12.82 13.64
N GLN A 302 12.52 12.32 14.25
CA GLN A 302 13.60 11.61 13.57
C GLN A 302 13.45 10.12 13.77
N TRP A 303 13.49 9.36 12.68
CA TRP A 303 13.36 7.92 12.69
C TRP A 303 14.59 7.24 12.10
N LYS A 304 15.31 6.47 12.91
CA LYS A 304 16.44 5.65 12.42
C LYS A 304 16.01 4.68 11.32
N ALA A 305 14.78 4.16 11.39
CA ALA A 305 14.22 3.28 10.37
C ALA A 305 14.06 3.95 8.99
N LEU A 306 14.13 5.29 8.91
CA LEU A 306 14.09 6.06 7.65
C LEU A 306 15.48 6.36 7.09
N ASP A 307 16.59 5.93 7.71
CA ASP A 307 17.94 6.11 7.17
C ASP A 307 18.09 5.36 5.84
N GLU A 308 18.99 5.85 4.96
CA GLU A 308 19.23 5.23 3.66
C GLU A 308 19.71 3.78 3.79
N LEU A 309 19.58 3.01 2.72
CA LEU A 309 20.13 1.67 2.60
C LEU A 309 21.62 1.69 2.96
N ASP A 310 22.00 0.85 3.93
CA ASP A 310 23.39 0.65 4.28
C ASP A 310 24.10 -0.13 3.15
N SER A 311 25.03 0.53 2.49
CA SER A 311 25.81 -0.09 1.39
C SER A 311 27.05 -0.82 1.87
N GLY A 312 27.27 -0.93 3.17
CA GLY A 312 28.37 -1.69 3.77
C GLY A 312 29.74 -1.30 3.21
N VAL A 313 30.48 -2.27 2.68
CA VAL A 313 31.82 -2.01 2.11
C VAL A 313 31.82 -1.09 0.89
N CYS A 314 30.68 -0.92 0.24
CA CYS A 314 30.51 0.00 -0.92
C CYS A 314 30.13 1.42 -0.51
N ASP A 315 30.12 1.73 0.80
CA ASP A 315 29.78 3.07 1.28
C ASP A 315 30.80 4.11 0.81
N ASN A 316 30.31 5.26 0.37
CA ASN A 316 31.12 6.35 -0.22
C ASN A 316 31.79 6.04 -1.58
N MET A 317 31.44 4.95 -2.25
CA MET A 317 31.91 4.60 -3.58
C MET A 317 30.93 5.06 -4.68
N THR A 318 31.45 5.28 -5.87
CA THR A 318 30.65 5.39 -7.10
C THR A 318 30.34 4.01 -7.66
N TYR A 319 29.33 3.91 -8.54
CA TYR A 319 29.07 2.62 -9.22
C TYR A 319 30.20 2.17 -10.15
N ALA A 320 31.04 3.09 -10.64
CA ALA A 320 32.22 2.75 -11.44
C ALA A 320 33.30 2.09 -10.56
N GLU A 321 33.59 2.65 -9.40
CA GLU A 321 34.51 2.07 -8.41
C GLU A 321 34.02 0.72 -7.91
N ILE A 322 32.71 0.56 -7.62
CA ILE A 322 32.11 -0.72 -7.21
C ILE A 322 32.28 -1.77 -8.31
N LYS A 323 32.08 -1.39 -9.58
CA LYS A 323 32.24 -2.32 -10.71
C LYS A 323 33.70 -2.77 -10.89
N GLU A 324 34.64 -1.89 -10.60
CA GLU A 324 36.08 -2.18 -10.69
C GLU A 324 36.56 -3.04 -9.51
N GLU A 325 36.18 -2.67 -8.28
CA GLU A 325 36.68 -3.32 -7.06
C GLU A 325 35.86 -4.57 -6.67
N PHE A 326 34.55 -4.59 -6.96
CA PHE A 326 33.63 -5.67 -6.62
C PHE A 326 32.75 -6.08 -7.81
N PRO A 327 33.35 -6.57 -8.94
CA PRO A 327 32.59 -6.85 -10.17
C PRO A 327 31.50 -7.91 -9.99
N GLU A 328 31.76 -8.95 -9.19
CA GLU A 328 30.78 -9.99 -8.90
C GLU A 328 29.57 -9.44 -8.11
N ASP A 329 29.81 -8.58 -7.13
CA ASP A 329 28.75 -7.93 -6.34
C ASP A 329 27.92 -6.98 -7.22
N PHE A 330 28.58 -6.27 -8.14
CA PHE A 330 27.89 -5.38 -9.07
C PHE A 330 26.92 -6.15 -9.98
N GLU A 331 27.34 -7.31 -10.52
CA GLU A 331 26.50 -8.17 -11.36
C GLU A 331 25.39 -8.85 -10.56
N ALA A 332 25.71 -9.41 -9.39
CA ALA A 332 24.71 -10.04 -8.50
C ALA A 332 23.61 -9.07 -8.09
N ARG A 333 23.99 -7.81 -7.75
CA ARG A 333 23.03 -6.75 -7.45
C ARG A 333 22.11 -6.42 -8.63
N ASP A 334 22.64 -6.34 -9.84
CA ASP A 334 21.84 -6.04 -11.03
C ASP A 334 20.95 -7.21 -11.44
N HIS A 335 21.35 -8.44 -11.13
CA HIS A 335 20.54 -9.64 -11.37
C HIS A 335 19.30 -9.65 -10.45
N ASP A 336 19.48 -9.47 -9.12
CA ASP A 336 18.41 -9.45 -8.12
C ASP A 336 18.61 -8.33 -7.10
N LYS A 337 18.26 -7.11 -7.49
CA LYS A 337 18.46 -5.92 -6.67
C LYS A 337 17.61 -5.90 -5.38
N TYR A 338 16.51 -6.65 -5.34
CA TYR A 338 15.66 -6.69 -4.16
C TYR A 338 16.25 -7.55 -3.05
N ASN A 339 16.75 -8.73 -3.37
CA ASN A 339 17.31 -9.65 -2.38
C ASN A 339 18.81 -9.49 -2.18
N TYR A 340 19.54 -8.86 -3.14
CA TYR A 340 20.96 -8.63 -3.01
C TYR A 340 21.28 -7.80 -1.77
N ARG A 341 22.13 -8.34 -0.90
CA ARG A 341 22.62 -7.67 0.31
C ARG A 341 24.07 -7.24 0.10
N TYR A 342 24.35 -5.95 0.32
CA TYR A 342 25.71 -5.46 0.34
C TYR A 342 26.52 -6.13 1.46
N ARG A 343 27.81 -6.38 1.22
CA ARG A 343 28.70 -6.97 2.24
C ARG A 343 28.79 -6.03 3.45
N GLY A 344 28.38 -6.51 4.62
CA GLY A 344 28.30 -5.69 5.84
C GLY A 344 27.19 -4.65 5.85
N GLY A 345 26.25 -4.70 4.90
CA GLY A 345 25.14 -3.76 4.77
C GLY A 345 23.77 -4.44 4.62
N GLU A 346 22.87 -3.79 3.92
CA GLU A 346 21.45 -4.15 3.78
C GLU A 346 21.08 -4.52 2.33
N SER A 347 19.97 -5.24 2.20
CA SER A 347 19.20 -5.41 0.97
C SER A 347 17.91 -4.57 1.03
N TYR A 348 17.18 -4.43 -0.09
CA TYR A 348 15.83 -3.85 -0.08
C TYR A 348 14.87 -4.65 0.79
N ARG A 349 15.03 -5.96 0.87
CA ARG A 349 14.26 -6.82 1.76
C ARG A 349 14.48 -6.47 3.24
N ASP A 350 15.72 -6.15 3.64
CA ASP A 350 16.02 -5.70 5.01
C ASP A 350 15.36 -4.34 5.29
N ILE A 351 15.39 -3.42 4.32
CA ILE A 351 14.67 -2.14 4.41
C ILE A 351 13.17 -2.37 4.64
N VAL A 352 12.53 -3.24 3.87
CA VAL A 352 11.10 -3.57 4.04
C VAL A 352 10.84 -4.06 5.46
N THR A 353 11.69 -4.93 5.99
CA THR A 353 11.55 -5.45 7.37
C THR A 353 11.65 -4.33 8.41
N ARG A 354 12.64 -3.42 8.30
CA ARG A 354 12.79 -2.32 9.26
C ARG A 354 11.79 -1.17 9.08
N LEU A 355 11.17 -1.05 7.90
CA LEU A 355 10.11 -0.08 7.62
C LEU A 355 8.72 -0.54 8.08
N GLU A 356 8.56 -1.79 8.48
CA GLU A 356 7.25 -2.29 8.90
C GLU A 356 6.61 -1.45 10.02
N PRO A 357 7.30 -1.09 11.12
CA PRO A 357 6.73 -0.20 12.14
C PRO A 357 6.36 1.19 11.58
N ILE A 358 7.13 1.70 10.61
CA ILE A 358 6.84 2.97 9.93
C ILE A 358 5.55 2.86 9.12
N ILE A 359 5.35 1.78 8.38
CA ILE A 359 4.11 1.54 7.64
C ILE A 359 2.90 1.43 8.58
N MET A 360 3.05 0.75 9.73
CA MET A 360 1.99 0.70 10.74
C MET A 360 1.64 2.08 11.27
N GLU A 361 2.63 2.89 11.58
CA GLU A 361 2.40 4.26 12.04
C GLU A 361 1.78 5.12 10.93
N LEU A 362 2.20 4.97 9.66
CA LEU A 362 1.58 5.63 8.51
C LEU A 362 0.13 5.19 8.29
N GLU A 363 -0.22 3.93 8.57
CA GLU A 363 -1.60 3.46 8.46
C GLU A 363 -2.48 4.00 9.60
N ARG A 364 -1.91 4.39 10.72
CA ARG A 364 -2.58 4.94 11.89
C ARG A 364 -2.67 6.47 11.91
N SER A 365 -1.64 7.14 11.45
CA SER A 365 -1.46 8.59 11.59
C SER A 365 -2.11 9.39 10.45
N GLU A 366 -2.43 10.65 10.72
CA GLU A 366 -2.97 11.61 9.76
C GLU A 366 -1.87 12.59 9.32
N ASN A 367 -1.87 12.98 8.04
CA ASN A 367 -1.08 14.07 7.46
C ASN A 367 0.42 14.08 7.83
N ILE A 368 1.18 13.17 7.24
CA ILE A 368 2.61 12.99 7.48
C ILE A 368 3.42 13.47 6.26
N LEU A 369 4.42 14.31 6.49
CA LEU A 369 5.48 14.59 5.52
C LEU A 369 6.73 13.78 5.88
N ILE A 370 7.19 12.94 4.97
CA ILE A 370 8.42 12.15 5.12
C ILE A 370 9.51 12.75 4.24
N VAL A 371 10.61 13.20 4.86
CA VAL A 371 11.83 13.62 4.16
C VAL A 371 12.90 12.57 4.40
N THR A 372 13.21 11.79 3.36
CA THR A 372 14.12 10.64 3.48
C THR A 372 14.92 10.39 2.20
N HIS A 373 15.23 9.16 1.88
CA HIS A 373 16.19 8.74 0.85
C HIS A 373 15.53 7.92 -0.24
N GLN A 374 16.29 7.66 -1.32
CA GLN A 374 15.76 7.02 -2.52
C GLN A 374 15.28 5.57 -2.28
N ALA A 375 16.09 4.74 -1.59
CA ALA A 375 15.70 3.34 -1.39
C ALA A 375 14.48 3.24 -0.46
N ILE A 376 14.44 4.05 0.58
CA ILE A 376 13.33 4.11 1.53
C ILE A 376 12.04 4.53 0.84
N LEU A 377 12.09 5.63 0.08
CA LEU A 377 10.91 6.12 -0.64
C LEU A 377 10.40 5.12 -1.70
N ARG A 378 11.29 4.38 -2.36
CA ARG A 378 10.90 3.30 -3.27
C ARG A 378 10.06 2.24 -2.58
N CYS A 379 10.46 1.83 -1.37
CA CYS A 379 9.72 0.84 -0.57
C CYS A 379 8.37 1.38 -0.09
N ILE A 380 8.33 2.62 0.43
CA ILE A 380 7.09 3.26 0.91
C ILE A 380 6.14 3.52 -0.27
N TYR A 381 6.65 4.08 -1.37
CA TYR A 381 5.85 4.36 -2.56
C TYR A 381 5.29 3.07 -3.19
N ALA A 382 6.10 2.01 -3.27
CA ALA A 382 5.65 0.70 -3.75
C ALA A 382 4.52 0.13 -2.89
N TYR A 383 4.58 0.32 -1.56
CA TYR A 383 3.51 -0.07 -0.66
C TYR A 383 2.19 0.61 -1.01
N PHE A 384 2.15 1.95 -1.08
CA PHE A 384 0.92 2.69 -1.35
C PHE A 384 0.39 2.48 -2.76
N MET A 385 1.28 2.29 -3.74
CA MET A 385 0.92 2.07 -5.14
C MET A 385 0.67 0.60 -5.50
N ASN A 386 0.70 -0.31 -4.51
CA ASN A 386 0.54 -1.76 -4.70
C ASN A 386 1.44 -2.30 -5.82
N LYS A 387 2.71 -1.85 -5.86
CA LYS A 387 3.69 -2.31 -6.85
C LYS A 387 4.41 -3.54 -6.35
N ASP A 388 4.76 -4.40 -7.29
CA ASP A 388 5.57 -5.58 -7.03
C ASP A 388 6.89 -5.19 -6.32
N HIS A 389 7.21 -5.89 -5.23
CA HIS A 389 8.40 -5.65 -4.45
C HIS A 389 9.69 -5.84 -5.26
N VAL A 390 9.74 -6.79 -6.20
CA VAL A 390 10.91 -7.02 -7.09
C VAL A 390 11.14 -5.84 -8.04
N LYS A 391 10.07 -5.13 -8.44
CA LYS A 391 10.15 -3.95 -9.30
C LYS A 391 10.48 -2.67 -8.51
N SER A 392 10.21 -2.64 -7.20
CA SER A 392 10.39 -1.44 -6.37
C SER A 392 11.80 -0.83 -6.41
N PRO A 393 12.92 -1.60 -6.42
CA PRO A 393 14.27 -1.03 -6.47
C PRO A 393 14.61 -0.26 -7.75
N TRP A 394 13.82 -0.43 -8.80
CA TRP A 394 14.03 0.20 -10.11
C TRP A 394 13.15 1.43 -10.35
N MET A 395 12.27 1.76 -9.41
CA MET A 395 11.38 2.92 -9.53
C MET A 395 12.18 4.22 -9.51
N ASN A 396 11.74 5.18 -10.31
CA ASN A 396 12.31 6.52 -10.27
C ASN A 396 11.62 7.37 -9.19
N VAL A 397 12.39 7.86 -8.22
CA VAL A 397 11.96 8.84 -7.23
C VAL A 397 12.89 10.05 -7.37
N PRO A 398 12.48 11.09 -8.10
CA PRO A 398 13.36 12.21 -8.43
C PRO A 398 13.73 13.06 -7.19
N LEU A 399 14.87 13.72 -7.24
CA LEU A 399 15.22 14.81 -6.33
C LEU A 399 14.31 16.03 -6.59
N HIS A 400 14.26 16.95 -5.66
CA HIS A 400 13.59 18.26 -5.77
C HIS A 400 12.12 18.15 -6.23
N THR A 401 11.45 17.10 -5.78
CA THR A 401 10.03 16.84 -6.05
C THR A 401 9.31 16.44 -4.78
N LEU A 402 8.22 17.13 -4.47
CA LEU A 402 7.29 16.73 -3.41
C LEU A 402 6.20 15.87 -4.03
N ILE A 403 5.95 14.69 -3.47
CA ILE A 403 4.93 13.73 -3.90
C ILE A 403 3.84 13.70 -2.83
N LYS A 404 2.60 14.03 -3.19
CA LYS A 404 1.43 13.86 -2.32
C LYS A 404 0.71 12.57 -2.70
N LEU A 405 0.52 11.71 -1.75
CA LEU A 405 -0.24 10.47 -1.85
C LEU A 405 -1.54 10.60 -1.07
N THR A 406 -2.67 10.35 -1.72
CA THR A 406 -3.98 10.30 -1.07
C THR A 406 -4.55 8.89 -1.24
N PRO A 407 -4.31 7.99 -0.27
CA PRO A 407 -4.85 6.64 -0.31
C PRO A 407 -6.38 6.65 -0.25
N ASN A 408 -7.02 5.90 -1.13
CA ASN A 408 -8.46 5.69 -1.15
C ASN A 408 -8.79 4.18 -1.04
N ALA A 409 -10.09 3.83 -1.11
CA ALA A 409 -10.56 2.46 -0.91
C ALA A 409 -9.97 1.46 -1.93
N TYR A 410 -9.70 1.90 -3.16
CA TYR A 410 -9.32 1.01 -4.27
C TYR A 410 -8.00 1.37 -4.93
N GLY A 411 -7.26 2.34 -4.37
CA GLY A 411 -5.99 2.77 -4.95
C GLY A 411 -5.33 3.89 -4.16
N CYS A 412 -4.53 4.69 -4.84
CA CYS A 412 -3.87 5.85 -4.28
C CYS A 412 -3.75 6.93 -5.35
N GLU A 413 -4.27 8.11 -5.08
CA GLU A 413 -4.05 9.27 -5.94
C GLU A 413 -2.65 9.82 -5.71
N VAL A 414 -2.00 10.27 -6.78
CA VAL A 414 -0.64 10.80 -6.74
C VAL A 414 -0.60 12.17 -7.39
N GLU A 415 -0.15 13.15 -6.63
CA GLU A 415 0.12 14.51 -7.10
C GLU A 415 1.62 14.80 -6.99
N LEU A 416 2.20 15.40 -8.03
CA LEU A 416 3.63 15.71 -8.10
C LEU A 416 3.84 17.22 -8.17
N PHE A 417 4.56 17.78 -7.21
CA PHE A 417 4.97 19.17 -7.16
C PHE A 417 6.47 19.24 -7.47
N LYS A 418 6.79 19.56 -8.72
CA LYS A 418 8.18 19.67 -9.21
C LYS A 418 8.67 21.09 -9.06
N THR A 419 9.98 21.26 -8.91
CA THR A 419 10.67 22.56 -8.95
C THR A 419 11.51 22.67 -10.21
N ASP A 420 11.84 23.88 -10.60
CA ASP A 420 12.79 24.17 -11.69
C ASP A 420 14.25 24.09 -11.25
N ILE A 421 14.51 23.77 -9.97
CA ILE A 421 15.86 23.59 -9.44
C ILE A 421 16.45 22.31 -10.03
N ALA A 422 17.46 22.42 -10.87
CA ALA A 422 18.16 21.32 -11.47
C ALA A 422 18.77 20.38 -10.41
N ALA A 423 18.80 19.10 -10.69
CA ALA A 423 19.46 18.10 -9.83
C ALA A 423 20.07 16.99 -10.69
N VAL A 424 21.14 16.39 -10.20
CA VAL A 424 21.75 15.24 -10.88
C VAL A 424 20.79 14.06 -10.90
N SER A 425 20.78 13.30 -12.01
CA SER A 425 20.03 12.05 -12.06
C SER A 425 20.72 10.99 -11.21
N THR A 426 20.03 10.49 -10.21
CA THR A 426 20.48 9.35 -9.39
C THR A 426 19.79 8.06 -9.78
N TRP A 427 18.96 8.10 -10.83
CA TRP A 427 18.28 6.91 -11.34
C TRP A 427 19.20 6.14 -12.29
N ARG A 428 19.20 4.82 -12.13
CA ARG A 428 19.98 3.91 -12.97
C ARG A 428 19.08 2.75 -13.40
N GLY A 429 19.01 2.51 -14.70
CA GLY A 429 18.34 1.34 -15.26
C GLY A 429 19.12 0.06 -15.04
N LYS A 430 18.47 -1.09 -15.13
CA LYS A 430 19.10 -2.42 -15.04
C LYS A 430 20.17 -2.57 -16.13
N GLY A 431 21.34 -3.06 -15.76
CA GLY A 431 22.45 -3.29 -16.69
C GLY A 431 23.19 -2.04 -17.18
N SER A 432 22.77 -0.82 -16.79
CA SER A 432 23.44 0.42 -17.19
C SER A 432 24.47 0.85 -16.13
N VAL A 433 25.64 1.35 -16.58
CA VAL A 433 26.51 2.19 -15.75
C VAL A 433 25.99 3.61 -15.93
N ALA A 434 25.55 4.27 -14.87
CA ALA A 434 25.08 5.64 -14.95
C ALA A 434 26.19 6.53 -15.54
N LYS A 435 25.94 7.17 -16.67
CA LYS A 435 26.75 8.30 -17.08
C LYS A 435 26.37 9.44 -16.15
N HIS A 436 27.36 10.03 -15.49
CA HIS A 436 27.20 11.25 -14.72
C HIS A 436 27.00 12.38 -15.71
N GLU A 437 25.75 12.67 -16.07
CA GLU A 437 25.40 13.83 -16.90
C GLU A 437 25.21 15.02 -15.96
N ASP A 438 26.07 16.01 -16.09
CA ASP A 438 25.90 17.32 -15.43
C ASP A 438 24.69 18.00 -16.10
N PRO A 439 23.65 18.40 -15.36
CA PRO A 439 22.45 19.02 -15.92
C PRO A 439 22.70 20.39 -16.58
N THR A 440 23.92 20.92 -16.53
CA THR A 440 24.30 22.15 -17.25
C THR A 440 24.52 21.93 -18.74
N GLU A 441 24.58 20.68 -19.24
CA GLU A 441 24.78 20.34 -20.65
C GLU A 441 23.58 19.63 -21.31
N GLY A 442 22.38 20.06 -21.10
CA GLY A 442 21.26 19.56 -21.89
C GLY A 442 19.91 19.56 -21.20
N THR A 443 18.95 20.14 -21.86
CA THR A 443 17.53 20.11 -21.50
C THR A 443 17.02 18.66 -21.55
N VAL A 444 17.03 17.97 -20.44
CA VAL A 444 16.45 16.60 -20.36
C VAL A 444 14.94 16.73 -20.26
N THR A 445 14.25 16.65 -21.36
CA THR A 445 12.83 16.33 -21.41
C THR A 445 12.61 14.95 -20.81
N MET A 446 12.25 14.90 -19.53
CA MET A 446 11.86 13.66 -18.89
C MET A 446 10.51 13.20 -19.46
N GLY A 447 10.55 12.27 -20.39
CA GLY A 447 9.38 11.53 -20.82
C GLY A 447 8.84 10.71 -19.66
N VAL A 448 7.64 11.05 -19.21
CA VAL A 448 6.86 10.19 -18.31
C VAL A 448 6.30 9.05 -19.15
N HIS A 449 7.13 8.07 -19.46
CA HIS A 449 6.65 6.79 -19.96
C HIS A 449 6.64 5.78 -18.81
N ALA A 450 5.55 5.81 -18.05
CA ALA A 450 5.12 4.64 -17.31
C ALA A 450 4.23 3.85 -18.29
N GLU A 451 4.84 3.03 -19.14
CA GLU A 451 4.09 1.95 -19.78
C GLU A 451 3.66 0.99 -18.70
N VAL A 452 2.39 1.04 -18.38
CA VAL A 452 1.70 0.07 -17.56
C VAL A 452 1.32 -1.06 -18.49
N GLU A 453 2.14 -2.11 -18.56
CA GLU A 453 1.65 -3.40 -19.05
C GLU A 453 0.53 -3.85 -18.10
N ALA A 454 -0.67 -3.88 -18.64
CA ALA A 454 -1.88 -4.31 -17.97
C ALA A 454 -1.84 -5.84 -17.84
N ASP A 455 -1.50 -6.34 -16.67
CA ASP A 455 -1.98 -7.66 -16.26
C ASP A 455 -3.49 -7.60 -16.07
N ALA A 456 -4.20 -8.42 -16.84
CA ALA A 456 -5.63 -8.43 -16.97
C ALA A 456 -6.33 -8.89 -15.68
N ALA A 457 -6.54 -7.96 -14.76
CA ALA A 457 -7.59 -8.00 -13.76
C ALA A 457 -8.15 -6.58 -13.69
N THR A 458 -9.37 -6.41 -14.19
CA THR A 458 -10.09 -5.16 -14.34
C THR A 458 -10.29 -4.43 -13.00
N GLU A 459 -9.34 -3.58 -12.62
CA GLU A 459 -9.52 -2.54 -11.60
C GLU A 459 -9.48 -1.17 -12.29
N PRO A 460 -10.35 -0.21 -11.95
CA PRO A 460 -10.34 1.13 -12.54
C PRO A 460 -9.05 1.86 -12.16
N LYS A 461 -8.37 2.44 -13.16
CA LYS A 461 -7.16 3.23 -12.97
C LYS A 461 -7.49 4.54 -12.25
N PRO A 462 -6.78 4.93 -11.18
CA PRO A 462 -6.93 6.26 -10.61
C PRO A 462 -6.37 7.32 -11.56
N PRO A 463 -6.98 8.51 -11.64
CA PRO A 463 -6.49 9.60 -12.48
C PRO A 463 -5.16 10.15 -11.94
N THR A 464 -4.16 10.28 -12.82
CA THR A 464 -2.91 10.99 -12.52
C THR A 464 -3.09 12.46 -12.91
N LYS A 465 -3.05 13.38 -11.95
CA LYS A 465 -3.02 14.82 -12.24
C LYS A 465 -1.56 15.30 -12.19
N ASN A 466 -1.05 15.75 -13.33
CA ASN A 466 0.18 16.55 -13.38
C ASN A 466 -0.20 18.01 -13.13
N LEU A 467 0.14 18.52 -11.95
CA LEU A 467 0.05 19.95 -11.65
C LEU A 467 1.31 20.67 -12.13
N ALA A 468 1.13 21.85 -12.67
CA ALA A 468 2.14 22.64 -13.37
C ALA A 468 3.47 22.80 -12.59
N ASN A 469 4.57 22.92 -13.30
CA ASN A 469 5.86 23.30 -12.76
C ASN A 469 5.75 24.63 -11.99
N ILE A 470 6.34 24.70 -10.82
CA ILE A 470 6.42 25.90 -10.00
C ILE A 470 7.78 26.54 -10.28
N SER A 471 7.78 27.77 -10.82
CA SER A 471 8.99 28.55 -11.10
C SER A 471 9.38 29.40 -9.89
N LEU A 472 10.68 29.73 -9.77
CA LEU A 472 11.18 30.65 -8.76
C LEU A 472 10.63 32.08 -8.94
N ASP A 473 10.18 32.46 -10.13
CA ASP A 473 9.63 33.78 -10.42
C ASP A 473 8.22 33.96 -9.84
N ASP A 474 7.46 32.88 -9.66
CA ASP A 474 6.12 32.92 -9.03
C ASP A 474 6.16 33.29 -7.54
N ILE A 475 7.35 33.25 -6.90
CA ILE A 475 7.54 33.51 -5.47
C ILE A 475 7.90 34.95 -5.20
N LYS A 476 8.39 35.69 -6.20
CA LYS A 476 8.88 37.10 -6.04
C LYS A 476 7.76 38.12 -6.14
N GLU A 477 6.58 37.78 -6.62
CA GLU A 477 5.46 38.70 -6.75
C GLU A 477 4.55 38.77 -5.51
N GLU A 478 4.74 37.88 -4.50
CA GLU A 478 3.94 37.86 -3.25
C GLU A 478 4.72 38.38 -2.00
N GLN A 479 5.91 39.02 -2.16
CA GLN A 479 6.61 39.77 -1.10
C GLN A 479 6.61 41.26 -1.43
#